data_c11dbb64fd5e8a553a5f93b163091a60
#
_entry.id   c11dbb64fd5e8a553a5f93b163091a60
#
_cell.length_a   1.000
_cell.length_b   1.000
_cell.length_c   1.000
_cell.angle_alpha   90.00
_cell.angle_beta   90.00
_cell.angle_gamma   90.00
#
_symmetry.space_group_name_H-M   'P 1'
#
loop_
_entity.id
_entity.type
_entity.pdbx_description
1 polymer ?
#
loop_
_entity_poly.entity_id
_entity_poly.type
_entity_poly.pdbx_seq_one_letter_code
_entity_poly.pdbx_strand_id
1 'polypeptide(L)'
;MITGLDHIVLAVRDVAQTVAFYHERLGFEAEVDTDGKWTLHLGAQKINLQNVKNLPAIAKNTLPGTANFCVLTSEDTFGLAHRLREAGIAVLKGPVERIGATGQIMSVYFNDPDGNLVEIARPV
;
A
#
# COMPACT_ATOMS: atom_id res chain seq x y z
N MET A 1 -17.11 -9.36 -19.40
CA MET A 1 -17.46 -8.75 -18.09
C MET A 1 -16.19 -8.53 -17.30
N ILE A 2 -16.07 -7.37 -16.65
CA ILE A 2 -14.92 -7.09 -15.76
C ILE A 2 -15.17 -7.80 -14.43
N THR A 3 -14.16 -8.49 -13.89
CA THR A 3 -14.32 -9.37 -12.72
C THR A 3 -13.54 -8.89 -11.48
N GLY A 4 -12.62 -7.95 -11.61
CA GLY A 4 -11.87 -7.44 -10.45
C GLY A 4 -10.63 -6.69 -10.85
N LEU A 5 -9.84 -6.31 -9.84
CA LEU A 5 -8.51 -5.74 -10.04
C LEU A 5 -7.47 -6.86 -10.02
N ASP A 6 -6.54 -6.83 -10.96
CA ASP A 6 -5.38 -7.73 -10.95
C ASP A 6 -4.22 -7.09 -10.21
N HIS A 7 -3.83 -5.89 -10.62
CA HIS A 7 -2.75 -5.15 -9.98
C HIS A 7 -2.89 -3.64 -10.23
N ILE A 8 -2.17 -2.89 -9.44
CA ILE A 8 -1.91 -1.46 -9.69
C ILE A 8 -0.40 -1.26 -9.76
N VAL A 9 0.01 -0.14 -10.33
CA VAL A 9 1.42 0.25 -10.38
C VAL A 9 1.61 1.52 -9.54
N LEU A 10 2.56 1.47 -8.60
CA LEU A 10 2.99 2.64 -7.86
C LEU A 10 4.27 3.19 -8.49
N ALA A 11 4.22 4.45 -8.89
CA ALA A 11 5.41 5.20 -9.24
C ALA A 11 6.09 5.63 -7.94
N VAL A 12 7.36 5.30 -7.79
CA VAL A 12 8.10 5.58 -6.57
C VAL A 12 9.43 6.29 -6.90
N ARG A 13 9.91 7.11 -5.97
CA ARG A 13 11.21 7.79 -6.14
C ARG A 13 12.38 6.85 -5.89
N ASP A 14 12.21 5.94 -4.93
CA ASP A 14 13.28 5.05 -4.48
C ASP A 14 12.65 3.68 -4.17
N VAL A 15 12.85 2.71 -5.07
CA VAL A 15 12.27 1.36 -4.93
C VAL A 15 12.77 0.69 -3.65
N ALA A 16 14.06 0.79 -3.34
CA ALA A 16 14.63 0.16 -2.15
C ALA A 16 14.01 0.72 -0.86
N GLN A 17 13.79 2.02 -0.79
CA GLN A 17 13.13 2.67 0.35
C GLN A 17 11.67 2.22 0.47
N THR A 18 10.98 2.11 -0.65
CA THR A 18 9.57 1.66 -0.68
C THR A 18 9.46 0.20 -0.23
N VAL A 19 10.35 -0.67 -0.71
CA VAL A 19 10.38 -2.08 -0.29
C VAL A 19 10.66 -2.19 1.21
N ALA A 20 11.64 -1.44 1.71
CA ALA A 20 11.94 -1.44 3.14
C ALA A 20 10.72 -1.03 3.97
N PHE A 21 9.99 -0.04 3.51
CA PHE A 21 8.79 0.44 4.20
C PHE A 21 7.67 -0.61 4.20
N TYR A 22 7.25 -1.07 3.03
CA TYR A 22 6.11 -1.98 2.92
C TYR A 22 6.45 -3.39 3.40
N HIS A 23 7.58 -3.93 3.00
CA HIS A 23 7.95 -5.29 3.32
C HIS A 23 8.56 -5.42 4.71
N GLU A 24 9.63 -4.66 5.00
CA GLU A 24 10.35 -4.83 6.26
C GLU A 24 9.61 -4.23 7.44
N ARG A 25 8.97 -3.06 7.28
CA ARG A 25 8.30 -2.37 8.38
C ARG A 25 6.84 -2.76 8.54
N LEU A 26 6.11 -2.97 7.43
CA LEU A 26 4.68 -3.28 7.48
C LEU A 26 4.36 -4.77 7.32
N GLY A 27 5.31 -5.59 6.89
CA GLY A 27 5.11 -7.01 6.74
C GLY A 27 4.38 -7.44 5.47
N PHE A 28 4.35 -6.59 4.44
CA PHE A 28 3.82 -6.99 3.13
C PHE A 28 4.75 -8.04 2.52
N GLU A 29 4.18 -9.04 1.86
CA GLU A 29 4.98 -9.96 1.07
C GLU A 29 5.54 -9.23 -0.14
N ALA A 30 6.82 -9.48 -0.46
CA ALA A 30 7.50 -8.82 -1.55
C ALA A 30 8.32 -9.82 -2.33
N GLU A 31 8.41 -9.61 -3.63
CA GLU A 31 9.15 -10.46 -4.55
C GLU A 31 9.90 -9.61 -5.56
N VAL A 32 11.12 -10.02 -5.88
CA VAL A 32 11.92 -9.41 -6.95
C VAL A 32 12.10 -10.42 -8.07
N ASP A 33 11.86 -9.98 -9.32
CA ASP A 33 12.06 -10.84 -10.48
C ASP A 33 13.52 -10.84 -10.95
N THR A 34 13.79 -11.60 -12.02
CA THR A 34 15.15 -11.70 -12.58
C THR A 34 15.66 -10.39 -13.19
N ASP A 35 14.76 -9.47 -13.53
CA ASP A 35 15.09 -8.16 -14.07
C ASP A 35 15.24 -7.09 -12.98
N GLY A 36 15.11 -7.49 -11.70
CA GLY A 36 15.21 -6.57 -10.57
C GLY A 36 13.96 -5.77 -10.30
N LYS A 37 12.80 -6.16 -10.85
CA LYS A 37 11.53 -5.49 -10.60
C LYS A 37 10.85 -6.04 -9.35
N TRP A 38 10.45 -5.15 -8.48
CA TRP A 38 9.81 -5.49 -7.21
C TRP A 38 8.29 -5.44 -7.30
N THR A 39 7.65 -6.39 -6.62
CA THR A 39 6.20 -6.50 -6.50
C THR A 39 5.83 -6.76 -5.05
N LEU A 40 4.78 -6.07 -4.59
CA LEU A 40 4.16 -6.34 -3.30
C LEU A 40 2.93 -7.23 -3.54
N HIS A 41 2.83 -8.34 -2.82
CA HIS A 41 1.72 -9.27 -2.95
C HIS A 41 0.66 -9.04 -1.87
N LEU A 42 -0.61 -9.03 -2.29
CA LEU A 42 -1.77 -8.79 -1.45
C LEU A 42 -2.82 -9.88 -1.75
N GLY A 43 -2.66 -11.06 -1.15
CA GLY A 43 -3.54 -12.18 -1.49
C GLY A 43 -3.44 -12.53 -2.97
N ALA A 44 -4.56 -12.45 -3.70
CA ALA A 44 -4.61 -12.73 -5.14
C ALA A 44 -4.27 -11.52 -6.02
N GLN A 45 -3.94 -10.39 -5.42
CA GLN A 45 -3.64 -9.14 -6.12
C GLN A 45 -2.23 -8.68 -5.81
N LYS A 46 -1.74 -7.71 -6.55
CA LYS A 46 -0.38 -7.20 -6.33
C LYS A 46 -0.25 -5.72 -6.64
N ILE A 47 0.81 -5.12 -6.12
CA ILE A 47 1.25 -3.77 -6.46
C ILE A 47 2.64 -3.88 -7.06
N ASN A 48 2.77 -3.49 -8.33
CA ASN A 48 4.07 -3.41 -8.98
C ASN A 48 4.72 -2.08 -8.61
N LEU A 49 5.98 -2.13 -8.18
CA LEU A 49 6.75 -0.92 -7.89
C LEU A 49 7.58 -0.54 -9.10
N GLN A 50 7.53 0.71 -9.48
CA GLN A 50 8.26 1.18 -10.64
C GLN A 50 8.91 2.54 -10.35
N ASN A 51 10.22 2.61 -10.61
CA ASN A 51 10.94 3.87 -10.46
C ASN A 51 10.36 4.90 -11.43
N VAL A 52 10.00 6.07 -10.92
CA VAL A 52 9.37 7.14 -11.71
C VAL A 52 10.22 7.55 -12.91
N LYS A 53 11.54 7.41 -12.83
CA LYS A 53 12.46 7.75 -13.92
C LYS A 53 12.37 6.80 -15.11
N ASN A 54 11.85 5.58 -14.90
CA ASN A 54 11.80 4.52 -15.91
C ASN A 54 10.39 4.21 -16.38
N LEU A 55 9.42 5.05 -16.04
CA LEU A 55 8.03 4.84 -16.44
C LEU A 55 7.83 5.13 -17.92
N PRO A 56 7.12 4.26 -18.66
CA PRO A 56 6.66 4.60 -19.99
C PRO A 56 5.66 5.76 -19.92
N ALA A 57 5.72 6.67 -20.86
CA ALA A 57 4.88 7.88 -20.90
C ALA A 57 3.45 7.60 -21.40
N ILE A 58 2.85 6.50 -20.99
CA ILE A 58 1.51 6.08 -21.40
C ILE A 58 0.44 6.62 -20.46
N ALA A 59 0.66 6.49 -19.15
CA ALA A 59 -0.21 7.09 -18.15
C ALA A 59 0.16 8.58 -18.01
N LYS A 60 -0.86 9.45 -17.98
CA LYS A 60 -0.60 10.90 -18.18
C LYS A 60 -0.05 11.63 -16.97
N ASN A 61 -0.43 11.29 -15.76
CA ASN A 61 -0.02 12.02 -14.55
C ASN A 61 0.61 11.06 -13.55
N THR A 62 1.65 10.39 -13.96
CA THR A 62 2.32 9.39 -13.16
C THR A 62 3.40 10.05 -12.30
N LEU A 63 3.00 10.45 -11.11
CA LEU A 63 3.88 11.11 -10.14
C LEU A 63 3.91 10.33 -8.84
N PRO A 64 5.06 10.26 -8.14
CA PRO A 64 5.09 9.70 -6.80
C PRO A 64 4.17 10.47 -5.85
N GLY A 65 3.50 9.74 -4.94
CA GLY A 65 2.66 10.36 -3.93
C GLY A 65 1.23 10.70 -4.38
N THR A 66 0.83 10.27 -5.57
CA THR A 66 -0.53 10.55 -6.06
C THR A 66 -1.53 9.44 -5.75
N ALA A 67 -1.10 8.32 -5.18
CA ALA A 67 -1.98 7.20 -4.90
C ALA A 67 -2.68 7.34 -3.55
N ASN A 68 -3.89 6.79 -3.50
CA ASN A 68 -4.71 6.67 -2.30
C ASN A 68 -5.42 5.32 -2.43
N PHE A 69 -5.09 4.38 -1.56
CA PHE A 69 -5.65 3.03 -1.68
C PHE A 69 -5.82 2.38 -0.31
N CYS A 70 -6.70 1.39 -0.28
CA CYS A 70 -6.98 0.60 0.91
C CYS A 70 -6.63 -0.86 0.68
N VAL A 71 -5.95 -1.46 1.65
CA VAL A 71 -5.67 -2.89 1.69
C VAL A 71 -6.36 -3.50 2.91
N LEU A 72 -6.73 -4.77 2.80
CA LEU A 72 -7.38 -5.47 3.89
C LEU A 72 -6.37 -6.27 4.70
N THR A 73 -6.63 -6.37 5.98
CA THR A 73 -5.84 -7.18 6.91
C THR A 73 -6.77 -8.00 7.81
N SER A 74 -6.28 -9.13 8.29
CA SER A 74 -6.93 -9.87 9.38
C SER A 74 -6.47 -9.40 10.77
N GLU A 75 -5.47 -8.51 10.81
CA GLU A 75 -4.91 -7.99 12.05
C GLU A 75 -5.88 -7.00 12.71
N ASP A 76 -5.89 -6.98 14.05
CA ASP A 76 -6.62 -5.96 14.80
C ASP A 76 -6.04 -4.57 14.52
N THR A 77 -6.87 -3.66 14.03
CA THR A 77 -6.41 -2.33 13.60
C THR A 77 -6.04 -1.41 14.78
N PHE A 78 -6.54 -1.67 15.98
CA PHE A 78 -6.07 -0.95 17.18
C PHE A 78 -4.63 -1.35 17.51
N GLY A 79 -4.32 -2.63 17.47
CA GLY A 79 -2.95 -3.12 17.63
C GLY A 79 -2.04 -2.66 16.51
N LEU A 80 -2.53 -2.64 15.28
CA LEU A 80 -1.79 -2.12 14.12
C LEU A 80 -1.43 -0.65 14.32
N ALA A 81 -2.37 0.18 14.74
CA ALA A 81 -2.12 1.61 14.99
C ALA A 81 -1.01 1.80 16.03
N HIS A 82 -1.04 1.00 17.09
CA HIS A 82 0.01 1.02 18.12
C HIS A 82 1.37 0.65 17.53
N ARG A 83 1.40 -0.43 16.76
CA ARG A 83 2.63 -0.91 16.12
C ARG A 83 3.21 0.11 15.12
N LEU A 84 2.35 0.79 14.37
CA LEU A 84 2.78 1.84 13.44
C LEU A 84 3.45 3.01 14.20
N ARG A 85 2.84 3.45 15.29
CA ARG A 85 3.40 4.53 16.12
C ARG A 85 4.74 4.15 16.73
N GLU A 86 4.85 2.92 17.21
CA GLU A 86 6.11 2.39 17.74
C GLU A 86 7.21 2.33 16.67
N ALA A 87 6.83 2.09 15.43
CA ALA A 87 7.76 2.08 14.30
C ALA A 87 8.09 3.49 13.77
N GLY A 88 7.57 4.54 14.41
CA GLY A 88 7.80 5.91 13.98
C GLY A 88 6.96 6.35 12.79
N ILE A 89 5.89 5.62 12.48
CA ILE A 89 4.97 5.97 11.40
C ILE A 89 3.80 6.73 11.99
N ALA A 90 3.57 7.95 11.53
CA ALA A 90 2.47 8.78 12.01
C ALA A 90 1.12 8.20 11.55
N VAL A 91 0.26 7.89 12.49
CA VAL A 91 -1.13 7.52 12.21
C VAL A 91 -1.92 8.80 12.00
N LEU A 92 -2.35 9.04 10.78
CA LEU A 92 -3.06 10.27 10.41
C LEU A 92 -4.50 10.26 10.91
N LYS A 93 -5.12 9.08 10.91
CA LYS A 93 -6.50 8.90 11.35
C LYS A 93 -6.75 7.44 11.67
N GLY A 94 -7.59 7.20 12.66
CA GLY A 94 -8.06 5.87 13.00
C GLY A 94 -7.40 5.26 14.24
N PRO A 95 -7.89 4.09 14.65
CA PRO A 95 -8.91 3.26 13.98
C PRO A 95 -10.28 3.96 13.91
N VAL A 96 -10.90 3.90 12.75
CA VAL A 96 -12.18 4.55 12.48
C VAL A 96 -13.02 3.66 11.57
N GLU A 97 -14.34 3.62 11.80
CA GLU A 97 -15.25 2.86 10.95
C GLU A 97 -15.41 3.52 9.58
N ARG A 98 -15.43 2.66 8.56
CA ARG A 98 -15.64 3.04 7.17
C ARG A 98 -16.54 2.01 6.49
N ILE A 99 -17.07 2.36 5.33
CA ILE A 99 -17.81 1.45 4.47
C ILE A 99 -16.87 0.97 3.38
N GLY A 100 -16.59 -0.33 3.38
CA GLY A 100 -15.76 -0.97 2.38
C GLY A 100 -16.59 -1.54 1.22
N ALA A 101 -15.92 -2.23 0.30
CA ALA A 101 -16.58 -2.78 -0.88
C ALA A 101 -17.59 -3.88 -0.55
N THR A 102 -17.40 -4.60 0.55
CA THR A 102 -18.26 -5.73 0.94
C THR A 102 -18.85 -5.59 2.34
N GLY A 103 -18.76 -4.42 2.95
CA GLY A 103 -19.33 -4.17 4.28
C GLY A 103 -18.47 -3.21 5.10
N GLN A 104 -18.78 -3.13 6.38
CA GLN A 104 -18.05 -2.26 7.30
C GLN A 104 -16.62 -2.74 7.52
N ILE A 105 -15.72 -1.79 7.63
CA ILE A 105 -14.30 -2.02 7.91
C ILE A 105 -13.83 -1.05 9.00
N MET A 106 -12.79 -1.45 9.72
CA MET A 106 -12.14 -0.61 10.72
C MET A 106 -10.77 -0.22 10.18
N SER A 107 -10.56 1.07 9.93
CA SER A 107 -9.45 1.59 9.11
C SER A 107 -8.46 2.43 9.88
N VAL A 108 -7.19 2.31 9.48
CA VAL A 108 -6.08 3.15 9.94
C VAL A 108 -5.42 3.77 8.71
N TYR A 109 -5.09 5.05 8.79
CA TYR A 109 -4.52 5.84 7.68
C TYR A 109 -3.12 6.33 8.01
N PHE A 110 -2.23 6.24 7.06
CA PHE A 110 -0.87 6.78 7.17
C PHE A 110 -0.30 7.06 5.79
N ASN A 111 0.84 7.76 5.73
CA ASN A 111 1.54 7.99 4.46
C ASN A 111 2.69 6.99 4.29
N ASP A 112 2.95 6.63 3.04
CA ASP A 112 4.16 5.91 2.67
C ASP A 112 5.33 6.89 2.40
N PRO A 113 6.54 6.41 2.06
CA PRO A 113 7.69 7.30 1.85
C PRO A 113 7.50 8.35 0.75
N ASP A 114 6.67 8.08 -0.26
CA ASP A 114 6.39 9.03 -1.33
C ASP A 114 5.24 9.98 -1.02
N GLY A 115 4.57 9.79 0.12
CA GLY A 115 3.39 10.57 0.50
C GLY A 115 2.07 10.02 0.00
N ASN A 116 2.05 8.80 -0.54
CA ASN A 116 0.79 8.14 -0.87
C ASN A 116 -0.04 7.95 0.40
N LEU A 117 -1.36 8.13 0.30
CA LEU A 117 -2.25 7.80 1.41
C LEU A 117 -2.54 6.32 1.41
N VAL A 118 -2.16 5.65 2.48
CA VAL A 118 -2.40 4.22 2.66
C VAL A 118 -3.43 4.02 3.76
N GLU A 119 -4.45 3.25 3.44
CA GLU A 119 -5.45 2.80 4.40
C GLU A 119 -5.29 1.29 4.58
N ILE A 120 -5.16 0.83 5.82
CA ILE A 120 -5.22 -0.59 6.15
C ILE A 120 -6.46 -0.82 7.00
N ALA A 121 -7.29 -1.77 6.58
CA ALA A 121 -8.59 -1.98 7.17
C ALA A 121 -8.85 -3.45 7.46
N ARG A 122 -9.54 -3.69 8.58
CA ARG A 122 -10.03 -5.01 8.93
C ARG A 122 -11.55 -5.04 8.74
N PRO A 123 -12.08 -6.02 8.00
CA PRO A 123 -13.54 -6.21 7.93
C PRO A 123 -14.13 -6.46 9.33
N VAL A 124 -15.24 -5.82 9.59
CA VAL A 124 -15.96 -5.93 10.87
C VAL A 124 -16.97 -7.06 10.84
#